data_43ee432f6c254a980e2393f696c838d0
#
_entry.id   43ee432f6c254a980e2393f696c838d0
#
_cell.length_a   1.000
_cell.length_b   1.000
_cell.length_c   1.000
_cell.angle_alpha   90.00
_cell.angle_beta   90.00
_cell.angle_gamma   90.00
#
_symmetry.space_group_name_H-M   'P 1'
#
loop_
_entity.id
_entity.type
_entity.pdbx_description
1 polymer ?
#
loop_
_entity_poly.entity_id
_entity_poly.type
_entity_poly.pdbx_seq_one_letter_code
_entity_poly.pdbx_strand_id
1 'polypeptide(L)'
;LLVGKKEKVKEQLKNIGYSENFNIEIVNSNDKKKREKYVNYLFKKLQRKEGLLERDCDRLIRNDRVIWTSCMVSCGDADGAVTGNTRKYATSLEKINKVINARPGEIMFGLNMVVNKGKTVFIGDTSVHENPTANQLTEIAISSARVVRLFGFDPKVAFVSHSTFGQPATDSTKHIRDAVEILQDKKVDFQFDGDMQPDVALNEEYKSLYSFSGIVGNANILIMPGQHSAAISYKMMKSLG
;
A
#
# COMPACT_ATOMS: atom_id res chain seq x y z
N LEU A 1 18.68 -9.82 -0.37
CA LEU A 1 18.58 -10.84 0.67
C LEU A 1 17.37 -11.74 0.38
N LEU A 2 17.53 -13.06 0.44
CA LEU A 2 16.45 -14.06 0.26
C LEU A 2 16.23 -14.86 1.54
N VAL A 3 14.97 -15.09 1.92
CA VAL A 3 14.62 -15.84 3.14
C VAL A 3 14.14 -17.24 2.77
N GLY A 4 14.86 -18.26 3.24
CA GLY A 4 14.49 -19.64 2.98
C GLY A 4 15.58 -20.67 3.36
N LYS A 5 15.30 -21.94 3.06
CA LYS A 5 16.31 -23.00 3.18
C LYS A 5 17.33 -22.82 2.05
N LYS A 6 18.61 -22.71 2.42
CA LYS A 6 19.71 -22.36 1.50
C LYS A 6 19.76 -23.25 0.25
N GLU A 7 19.60 -24.55 0.44
CA GLU A 7 19.64 -25.52 -0.66
C GLU A 7 18.49 -25.32 -1.65
N LYS A 8 17.25 -25.14 -1.11
CA LYS A 8 16.06 -24.91 -1.94
C LYS A 8 16.10 -23.58 -2.68
N VAL A 9 16.61 -22.52 -2.04
CA VAL A 9 16.74 -21.21 -2.67
C VAL A 9 17.76 -21.27 -3.81
N LYS A 10 18.92 -21.92 -3.60
CA LYS A 10 19.93 -22.12 -4.63
C LYS A 10 19.41 -22.94 -5.82
N GLU A 11 18.68 -24.02 -5.56
CA GLU A 11 18.04 -24.82 -6.59
C GLU A 11 17.07 -24.01 -7.45
N GLN A 12 16.20 -23.21 -6.81
CA GLN A 12 15.27 -22.35 -7.53
C GLN A 12 15.97 -21.27 -8.34
N LEU A 13 17.01 -20.64 -7.80
CA LEU A 13 17.81 -19.67 -8.54
C LEU A 13 18.44 -20.29 -9.80
N LYS A 14 18.98 -21.51 -9.68
CA LYS A 14 19.54 -22.25 -10.80
C LYS A 14 18.49 -22.58 -11.85
N ASN A 15 17.28 -22.98 -11.44
CA ASN A 15 16.17 -23.33 -12.34
C ASN A 15 15.68 -22.13 -13.17
N ILE A 16 15.83 -20.89 -12.68
CA ILE A 16 15.48 -19.67 -13.42
C ILE A 16 16.68 -19.04 -14.13
N GLY A 17 17.79 -19.79 -14.28
CA GLY A 17 18.97 -19.36 -15.06
C GLY A 17 19.94 -18.44 -14.33
N TYR A 18 19.81 -18.30 -13.02
CA TYR A 18 20.79 -17.56 -12.23
C TYR A 18 22.04 -18.40 -11.96
N SER A 19 23.23 -17.91 -12.36
CA SER A 19 24.52 -18.56 -12.11
C SER A 19 24.97 -18.37 -10.65
N GLU A 20 25.89 -19.24 -10.17
CA GLU A 20 26.34 -19.27 -8.78
C GLU A 20 27.10 -18.01 -8.29
N ASN A 21 27.46 -17.08 -9.18
CA ASN A 21 28.23 -15.86 -8.88
C ASN A 21 27.39 -14.69 -8.32
N PHE A 22 26.15 -14.94 -7.87
CA PHE A 22 25.33 -13.89 -7.27
C PHE A 22 25.71 -13.64 -5.82
N ASN A 23 26.07 -12.41 -5.52
CA ASN A 23 26.31 -11.94 -4.14
C ASN A 23 24.95 -11.67 -3.42
N ILE A 24 24.09 -12.70 -3.37
CA ILE A 24 22.81 -12.63 -2.68
C ILE A 24 22.92 -13.38 -1.35
N GLU A 25 22.76 -12.66 -0.25
CA GLU A 25 22.67 -13.27 1.06
C GLU A 25 21.39 -14.11 1.18
N ILE A 26 21.53 -15.36 1.61
CA ILE A 26 20.40 -16.25 1.90
C ILE A 26 20.30 -16.43 3.41
N VAL A 27 19.24 -15.89 3.99
CA VAL A 27 18.94 -16.01 5.42
C VAL A 27 18.09 -17.25 5.67
N ASN A 28 18.61 -18.15 6.50
CA ASN A 28 17.87 -19.33 6.91
C ASN A 28 16.92 -18.98 8.06
N SER A 29 15.62 -19.29 7.89
CA SER A 29 14.62 -19.14 8.96
C SER A 29 14.85 -20.03 10.19
N ASN A 30 15.86 -20.90 10.16
CA ASN A 30 16.30 -21.74 11.29
C ASN A 30 17.47 -21.14 12.09
N ASP A 31 17.91 -19.91 11.78
CA ASP A 31 18.94 -19.23 12.57
C ASP A 31 18.44 -19.02 14.01
N LYS A 32 19.06 -19.73 14.95
CA LYS A 32 18.65 -19.72 16.36
C LYS A 32 18.75 -18.32 16.99
N LYS A 33 19.83 -17.59 16.73
CA LYS A 33 20.07 -16.27 17.32
C LYS A 33 19.06 -15.24 16.83
N LYS A 34 18.80 -15.18 15.53
CA LYS A 34 17.76 -14.32 14.94
C LYS A 34 16.37 -14.73 15.44
N ARG A 35 16.10 -16.05 15.53
CA ARG A 35 14.82 -16.55 16.02
C ARG A 35 14.54 -16.12 17.46
N GLU A 36 15.47 -16.24 18.37
CA GLU A 36 15.32 -15.79 19.77
C GLU A 36 15.03 -14.28 19.83
N LYS A 37 15.76 -13.47 19.05
CA LYS A 37 15.51 -12.01 18.92
C LYS A 37 14.06 -11.74 18.50
N TYR A 38 13.57 -12.44 17.47
CA TYR A 38 12.23 -12.21 16.91
C TYR A 38 11.13 -12.78 17.81
N VAL A 39 11.35 -13.90 18.49
CA VAL A 39 10.42 -14.44 19.49
C VAL A 39 10.22 -13.45 20.62
N ASN A 40 11.30 -12.92 21.18
CA ASN A 40 11.25 -11.91 22.24
C ASN A 40 10.52 -10.62 21.79
N TYR A 41 10.79 -10.16 20.57
CA TYR A 41 10.11 -9.01 19.99
C TYR A 41 8.60 -9.27 19.87
N LEU A 42 8.21 -10.37 19.24
CA LEU A 42 6.84 -10.74 18.98
C LEU A 42 6.05 -10.98 20.27
N PHE A 43 6.66 -11.66 21.24
CA PHE A 43 6.07 -11.93 22.54
C PHE A 43 5.77 -10.63 23.31
N LYS A 44 6.74 -9.72 23.42
CA LYS A 44 6.52 -8.42 24.05
C LYS A 44 5.35 -7.65 23.44
N LYS A 45 5.15 -7.79 22.13
CA LYS A 45 4.10 -7.11 21.39
C LYS A 45 2.73 -7.77 21.55
N LEU A 46 2.65 -9.09 21.51
CA LEU A 46 1.38 -9.82 21.39
C LEU A 46 0.87 -10.41 22.71
N GLN A 47 1.72 -10.55 23.74
CA GLN A 47 1.32 -11.14 25.02
C GLN A 47 0.09 -10.44 25.64
N ARG A 48 0.03 -9.10 25.62
CA ARG A 48 -1.10 -8.33 26.16
C ARG A 48 -2.22 -8.10 25.15
N LYS A 49 -1.89 -8.08 23.86
CA LYS A 49 -2.85 -7.77 22.80
C LYS A 49 -3.67 -9.00 22.39
N GLU A 50 -3.03 -10.18 22.32
CA GLU A 50 -3.64 -11.42 21.82
C GLU A 50 -3.52 -12.58 22.83
N GLY A 51 -2.96 -12.37 24.02
CA GLY A 51 -2.79 -13.41 25.03
C GLY A 51 -1.79 -14.52 24.64
N LEU A 52 -0.90 -14.26 23.68
CA LEU A 52 0.04 -15.27 23.19
C LEU A 52 1.15 -15.54 24.22
N LEU A 53 1.51 -16.81 24.34
CA LEU A 53 2.67 -17.25 25.10
C LEU A 53 3.94 -17.25 24.21
N GLU A 54 5.10 -17.25 24.83
CA GLU A 54 6.39 -17.28 24.13
C GLU A 54 6.49 -18.47 23.16
N ARG A 55 6.01 -19.66 23.58
CA ARG A 55 5.93 -20.86 22.73
C ARG A 55 5.07 -20.69 21.48
N ASP A 56 4.01 -19.87 21.57
CA ASP A 56 3.13 -19.61 20.44
C ASP A 56 3.81 -18.66 19.44
N CYS A 57 4.53 -17.66 19.95
CA CYS A 57 5.38 -16.78 19.15
C CYS A 57 6.51 -17.54 18.44
N ASP A 58 7.19 -18.48 19.14
CA ASP A 58 8.20 -19.33 18.52
C ASP A 58 7.61 -20.21 17.41
N ARG A 59 6.40 -20.76 17.60
CA ARG A 59 5.69 -21.53 16.57
C ARG A 59 5.35 -20.67 15.35
N LEU A 60 4.86 -19.44 15.54
CA LEU A 60 4.56 -18.50 14.45
C LEU A 60 5.81 -18.20 13.63
N ILE A 61 6.91 -17.88 14.28
CA ILE A 61 8.18 -17.54 13.64
C ILE A 61 8.76 -18.71 12.86
N ARG A 62 8.72 -19.93 13.41
CA ARG A 62 9.22 -21.13 12.70
C ARG A 62 8.41 -21.48 11.47
N ASN A 63 7.09 -21.33 11.53
CA ASN A 63 6.18 -21.87 10.53
C ASN A 63 5.78 -20.84 9.47
N ASP A 64 6.06 -19.55 9.69
CA ASP A 64 5.60 -18.51 8.79
C ASP A 64 6.70 -17.54 8.38
N ARG A 65 7.04 -17.59 7.07
CA ARG A 65 8.07 -16.70 6.51
C ARG A 65 7.62 -15.25 6.44
N VAL A 66 6.31 -14.96 6.34
CA VAL A 66 5.80 -13.59 6.36
C VAL A 66 6.01 -12.98 7.75
N ILE A 67 5.69 -13.73 8.81
CA ILE A 67 5.99 -13.31 10.19
C ILE A 67 7.49 -13.11 10.38
N TRP A 68 8.33 -14.07 9.92
CA TRP A 68 9.77 -13.96 9.99
C TRP A 68 10.32 -12.71 9.33
N THR A 69 9.95 -12.47 8.04
CA THR A 69 10.41 -11.30 7.29
C THR A 69 9.89 -9.98 7.86
N SER A 70 8.67 -9.97 8.36
CA SER A 70 8.12 -8.80 9.06
C SER A 70 8.91 -8.48 10.35
N CYS A 71 9.32 -9.51 11.10
CA CYS A 71 10.19 -9.32 12.26
C CYS A 71 11.58 -8.80 11.86
N MET A 72 12.14 -9.26 10.73
CA MET A 72 13.42 -8.73 10.21
C MET A 72 13.33 -7.21 10.00
N VAL A 73 12.28 -6.75 9.33
CA VAL A 73 12.06 -5.32 9.09
C VAL A 73 11.86 -4.56 10.41
N SER A 74 10.97 -5.07 11.29
CA SER A 74 10.68 -4.41 12.56
C SER A 74 11.88 -4.35 13.53
N CYS A 75 12.81 -5.30 13.41
CA CYS A 75 14.01 -5.36 14.25
C CYS A 75 15.25 -4.69 13.59
N GLY A 76 15.09 -4.06 12.41
CA GLY A 76 16.15 -3.36 11.69
C GLY A 76 17.18 -4.29 11.02
N ASP A 77 16.83 -5.56 10.79
CA ASP A 77 17.69 -6.51 10.07
C ASP A 77 17.45 -6.46 8.53
N ALA A 78 16.47 -5.67 8.09
CA ALA A 78 16.18 -5.34 6.70
C ALA A 78 15.39 -4.03 6.62
N ASP A 79 15.58 -3.26 5.55
CA ASP A 79 14.90 -1.96 5.32
C ASP A 79 13.48 -2.13 4.81
N GLY A 80 13.19 -3.25 4.15
CA GLY A 80 11.88 -3.58 3.60
C GLY A 80 11.77 -5.06 3.25
N ALA A 81 10.56 -5.50 2.90
CA ALA A 81 10.31 -6.88 2.52
C ALA A 81 9.32 -6.96 1.35
N VAL A 82 9.57 -7.91 0.45
CA VAL A 82 8.65 -8.28 -0.63
C VAL A 82 8.13 -9.68 -0.34
N THR A 83 6.83 -9.85 -0.31
CA THR A 83 6.14 -11.12 -0.10
C THR A 83 4.92 -11.23 -0.99
N GLY A 84 4.46 -12.45 -1.26
CA GLY A 84 3.24 -12.68 -2.08
C GLY A 84 3.36 -13.90 -2.97
N ASN A 85 2.61 -13.91 -4.07
CA ASN A 85 2.48 -14.92 -5.14
C ASN A 85 2.00 -16.32 -4.69
N THR A 86 2.45 -16.83 -3.56
CA THR A 86 2.13 -18.19 -3.09
C THR A 86 1.05 -18.23 -2.02
N ARG A 87 0.51 -17.06 -1.62
CA ARG A 87 -0.49 -16.92 -0.55
C ARG A 87 -1.54 -15.88 -0.93
N LYS A 88 -2.74 -16.01 -0.35
CA LYS A 88 -3.78 -14.99 -0.47
C LYS A 88 -3.31 -13.68 0.16
N TYR A 89 -3.60 -12.56 -0.50
CA TYR A 89 -3.22 -11.23 -0.04
C TYR A 89 -3.69 -10.95 1.39
N ALA A 90 -4.98 -11.15 1.68
CA ALA A 90 -5.56 -10.92 3.00
C ALA A 90 -4.83 -11.69 4.12
N THR A 91 -4.47 -12.96 3.88
CA THR A 91 -3.71 -13.77 4.85
C THR A 91 -2.31 -13.21 5.09
N SER A 92 -1.64 -12.71 4.04
CA SER A 92 -0.32 -12.09 4.19
C SER A 92 -0.41 -10.77 4.96
N LEU A 93 -1.41 -9.94 4.64
CA LEU A 93 -1.66 -8.67 5.31
C LEU A 93 -1.97 -8.86 6.81
N GLU A 94 -2.82 -9.81 7.16
CA GLU A 94 -3.12 -10.16 8.56
C GLU A 94 -1.84 -10.48 9.34
N LYS A 95 -0.95 -11.28 8.75
CA LYS A 95 0.32 -11.65 9.39
C LYS A 95 1.28 -10.49 9.52
N ILE A 96 1.37 -9.63 8.52
CA ILE A 96 2.16 -8.40 8.59
C ILE A 96 1.63 -7.52 9.73
N ASN A 97 0.32 -7.35 9.85
CA ASN A 97 -0.32 -6.53 10.88
C ASN A 97 -0.10 -7.04 12.32
N LYS A 98 0.15 -8.33 12.49
CA LYS A 98 0.56 -8.88 13.79
C LYS A 98 1.95 -8.38 14.21
N VAL A 99 2.83 -8.10 13.25
CA VAL A 99 4.23 -7.75 13.49
C VAL A 99 4.50 -6.25 13.31
N ILE A 100 3.98 -5.65 12.25
CA ILE A 100 4.20 -4.24 11.89
C ILE A 100 2.94 -3.45 12.15
N ASN A 101 3.01 -2.38 12.92
CA ASN A 101 1.91 -1.42 13.07
C ASN A 101 2.10 -0.27 12.08
N ALA A 102 1.01 0.38 11.70
CA ALA A 102 1.10 1.71 11.11
C ALA A 102 1.77 2.68 12.11
N ARG A 103 2.39 3.71 11.62
CA ARG A 103 2.95 4.78 12.47
C ARG A 103 1.82 5.48 13.24
N PRO A 104 2.10 6.05 14.41
CA PRO A 104 1.08 6.83 15.13
C PRO A 104 0.51 7.93 14.23
N GLY A 105 -0.83 7.99 14.14
CA GLY A 105 -1.54 8.95 13.30
C GLY A 105 -1.62 8.58 11.80
N GLU A 106 -1.00 7.49 11.37
CA GLU A 106 -1.08 6.98 9.99
C GLU A 106 -1.95 5.72 9.91
N ILE A 107 -2.47 5.45 8.72
CA ILE A 107 -3.24 4.25 8.44
C ILE A 107 -2.52 3.37 7.42
N MET A 108 -2.80 2.08 7.45
CA MET A 108 -2.34 1.17 6.42
C MET A 108 -3.27 1.27 5.22
N PHE A 109 -2.71 1.32 4.02
CA PHE A 109 -3.48 1.37 2.77
C PHE A 109 -2.73 0.70 1.63
N GLY A 110 -3.43 0.38 0.56
CA GLY A 110 -2.85 -0.17 -0.66
C GLY A 110 -2.70 0.91 -1.73
N LEU A 111 -1.49 1.05 -2.28
CA LEU A 111 -1.21 1.94 -3.40
C LEU A 111 -0.68 1.16 -4.58
N ASN A 112 -1.40 1.18 -5.70
CA ASN A 112 -0.96 0.55 -6.93
C ASN A 112 -0.43 1.60 -7.90
N MET A 113 0.73 1.33 -8.48
CA MET A 113 1.26 2.09 -9.60
C MET A 113 0.92 1.39 -10.91
N VAL A 114 0.27 2.10 -11.82
CA VAL A 114 -0.07 1.66 -13.16
C VAL A 114 0.74 2.47 -14.16
N VAL A 115 1.51 1.78 -15.01
CA VAL A 115 2.30 2.40 -16.07
C VAL A 115 1.71 1.92 -17.40
N ASN A 116 1.26 2.86 -18.22
CA ASN A 116 0.69 2.56 -19.53
C ASN A 116 0.98 3.70 -20.52
N LYS A 117 1.52 3.35 -21.71
CA LYS A 117 1.79 4.30 -22.82
C LYS A 117 2.53 5.57 -22.35
N GLY A 118 3.53 5.40 -21.48
CA GLY A 118 4.35 6.50 -20.96
C GLY A 118 3.69 7.34 -19.86
N LYS A 119 2.45 7.02 -19.47
CA LYS A 119 1.76 7.65 -18.33
C LYS A 119 1.89 6.77 -17.09
N THR A 120 2.15 7.39 -15.95
CA THR A 120 2.17 6.74 -14.64
C THR A 120 1.06 7.29 -13.77
N VAL A 121 0.21 6.43 -13.25
CA VAL A 121 -0.91 6.78 -12.36
C VAL A 121 -0.87 5.90 -11.12
N PHE A 122 -1.07 6.50 -9.96
CA PHE A 122 -1.16 5.80 -8.68
C PHE A 122 -2.62 5.73 -8.24
N ILE A 123 -3.06 4.58 -7.75
CA ILE A 123 -4.44 4.32 -7.35
C ILE A 123 -4.47 3.87 -5.88
N GLY A 124 -5.13 4.56 -5.02
CA GLY A 124 -5.34 4.28 -3.59
C GLY A 124 -6.82 4.40 -3.18
N ASP A 125 -7.32 3.66 -2.22
CA ASP A 125 -6.83 2.44 -1.60
C ASP A 125 -7.29 1.21 -2.39
N THR A 126 -6.37 0.35 -2.75
CA THR A 126 -6.69 -0.83 -3.58
C THR A 126 -6.88 -2.11 -2.76
N SER A 127 -6.73 -2.07 -1.41
CA SER A 127 -6.48 -3.31 -0.71
C SER A 127 -6.94 -3.42 0.75
N VAL A 128 -7.24 -2.33 1.44
CA VAL A 128 -7.44 -2.34 2.90
C VAL A 128 -8.81 -1.82 3.31
N HIS A 129 -9.25 -0.66 2.81
CA HIS A 129 -10.48 -0.03 3.25
C HIS A 129 -11.60 -0.29 2.25
N GLU A 130 -12.57 -1.13 2.65
CA GLU A 130 -13.72 -1.44 1.81
C GLU A 130 -14.59 -0.19 1.57
N ASN A 131 -14.95 0.50 2.64
CA ASN A 131 -15.74 1.73 2.64
C ASN A 131 -15.04 2.79 3.52
N PRO A 132 -14.05 3.51 3.00
CA PRO A 132 -13.29 4.47 3.77
C PRO A 132 -14.14 5.67 4.16
N THR A 133 -13.96 6.15 5.39
CA THR A 133 -14.52 7.43 5.86
C THR A 133 -13.78 8.61 5.23
N ALA A 134 -14.34 9.82 5.31
CA ALA A 134 -13.68 11.05 4.86
C ALA A 134 -12.27 11.22 5.44
N ASN A 135 -12.11 11.00 6.75
CA ASN A 135 -10.80 11.06 7.40
C ASN A 135 -9.82 10.00 6.85
N GLN A 136 -10.29 8.78 6.58
CA GLN A 136 -9.45 7.75 6.00
C GLN A 136 -9.04 8.09 4.56
N LEU A 137 -9.95 8.60 3.73
CA LEU A 137 -9.62 9.09 2.38
C LEU A 137 -8.57 10.19 2.42
N THR A 138 -8.69 11.13 3.35
CA THR A 138 -7.72 12.19 3.60
C THR A 138 -6.33 11.63 3.94
N GLU A 139 -6.25 10.69 4.87
CA GLU A 139 -4.97 10.07 5.27
C GLU A 139 -4.37 9.20 4.14
N ILE A 140 -5.21 8.51 3.35
CA ILE A 140 -4.78 7.79 2.14
C ILE A 140 -4.16 8.78 1.14
N ALA A 141 -4.79 9.94 0.92
CA ALA A 141 -4.29 10.96 0.01
C ALA A 141 -2.92 11.51 0.45
N ILE A 142 -2.79 11.91 1.72
CA ILE A 142 -1.53 12.42 2.29
C ILE A 142 -0.42 11.37 2.20
N SER A 143 -0.73 10.13 2.58
CA SER A 143 0.25 9.04 2.55
C SER A 143 0.64 8.65 1.11
N SER A 144 -0.33 8.68 0.17
CA SER A 144 -0.06 8.46 -1.25
C SER A 144 0.85 9.53 -1.84
N ALA A 145 0.58 10.81 -1.55
CA ALA A 145 1.41 11.93 -2.00
C ALA A 145 2.86 11.78 -1.52
N ARG A 146 3.07 11.38 -0.26
CA ARG A 146 4.41 11.11 0.27
C ARG A 146 5.11 9.97 -0.47
N VAL A 147 4.41 8.86 -0.72
CA VAL A 147 4.98 7.71 -1.44
C VAL A 147 5.33 8.09 -2.89
N VAL A 148 4.45 8.82 -3.58
CA VAL A 148 4.64 9.24 -4.97
C VAL A 148 5.87 10.14 -5.14
N ARG A 149 6.16 11.00 -4.15
CA ARG A 149 7.41 11.79 -4.10
C ARG A 149 8.66 10.93 -4.02
N LEU A 150 8.63 9.78 -3.34
CA LEU A 150 9.77 8.85 -3.29
C LEU A 150 10.08 8.26 -4.67
N PHE A 151 9.10 8.18 -5.56
CA PHE A 151 9.29 7.81 -6.96
C PHE A 151 9.69 8.97 -7.88
N GLY A 152 9.89 10.17 -7.34
CA GLY A 152 10.33 11.36 -8.09
C GLY A 152 9.20 12.11 -8.81
N PHE A 153 7.93 11.85 -8.49
CA PHE A 153 6.81 12.57 -9.08
C PHE A 153 6.31 13.69 -8.16
N ASP A 154 5.86 14.79 -8.77
CA ASP A 154 5.10 15.83 -8.08
C ASP A 154 3.64 15.36 -7.89
N PRO A 155 3.14 15.21 -6.64
CA PRO A 155 1.83 14.64 -6.40
C PRO A 155 0.70 15.60 -6.79
N LYS A 156 -0.24 15.08 -7.60
CA LYS A 156 -1.48 15.73 -8.03
C LYS A 156 -2.63 14.78 -7.75
N VAL A 157 -3.38 15.04 -6.69
CA VAL A 157 -4.36 14.11 -6.11
C VAL A 157 -5.77 14.44 -6.57
N ALA A 158 -6.42 13.51 -7.26
CA ALA A 158 -7.84 13.59 -7.57
C ALA A 158 -8.64 12.61 -6.70
N PHE A 159 -9.64 13.12 -6.00
CA PHE A 159 -10.66 12.28 -5.37
C PHE A 159 -11.70 11.88 -6.39
N VAL A 160 -11.74 10.57 -6.70
CA VAL A 160 -12.53 10.07 -7.82
C VAL A 160 -13.92 9.64 -7.41
N SER A 161 -14.89 9.97 -8.24
CA SER A 161 -16.30 9.64 -8.08
C SER A 161 -16.98 9.40 -9.43
N HIS A 162 -18.25 9.02 -9.39
CA HIS A 162 -19.14 9.02 -10.55
C HIS A 162 -19.70 10.44 -10.86
N SER A 163 -19.58 11.38 -9.92
CA SER A 163 -19.94 12.79 -10.05
C SER A 163 -18.70 13.64 -10.29
N THR A 164 -18.91 14.88 -10.73
CA THR A 164 -17.86 15.88 -10.88
C THR A 164 -18.30 17.16 -10.18
N PHE A 165 -17.53 17.57 -9.14
CA PHE A 165 -17.78 18.75 -8.31
C PHE A 165 -19.23 18.81 -7.78
N GLY A 166 -19.72 17.66 -7.26
CA GLY A 166 -21.05 17.54 -6.70
C GLY A 166 -22.19 17.43 -7.71
N GLN A 167 -21.92 17.17 -8.98
CA GLN A 167 -22.95 16.98 -10.00
C GLN A 167 -22.88 15.56 -10.60
N PRO A 168 -23.87 14.69 -10.37
CA PRO A 168 -25.01 14.86 -9.46
C PRO A 168 -24.63 14.77 -7.97
N ALA A 169 -25.22 15.59 -7.14
CA ALA A 169 -25.03 15.53 -5.69
C ALA A 169 -25.80 14.32 -5.12
N THR A 170 -25.06 13.40 -4.48
CA THR A 170 -25.62 12.22 -3.82
C THR A 170 -25.04 12.04 -2.43
N ASP A 171 -25.78 11.39 -1.53
CA ASP A 171 -25.28 11.08 -0.19
C ASP A 171 -24.07 10.11 -0.25
N SER A 172 -24.04 9.23 -1.25
CA SER A 172 -22.94 8.28 -1.43
C SER A 172 -21.60 8.94 -1.77
N THR A 173 -21.59 10.17 -2.28
CA THR A 173 -20.36 10.92 -2.60
C THR A 173 -20.00 11.99 -1.56
N LYS A 174 -20.84 12.17 -0.55
CA LYS A 174 -20.63 13.19 0.48
C LYS A 174 -19.28 13.01 1.19
N HIS A 175 -18.93 11.78 1.61
CA HIS A 175 -17.69 11.50 2.31
C HIS A 175 -16.43 11.82 1.47
N ILE A 176 -16.53 11.84 0.14
CA ILE A 176 -15.44 12.21 -0.77
C ILE A 176 -15.24 13.72 -0.74
N ARG A 177 -16.31 14.50 -0.81
CA ARG A 177 -16.25 15.98 -0.71
C ARG A 177 -15.77 16.41 0.68
N ASP A 178 -16.31 15.77 1.74
CA ASP A 178 -15.85 16.01 3.11
C ASP A 178 -14.33 15.76 3.26
N ALA A 179 -13.76 14.78 2.55
CA ALA A 179 -12.33 14.53 2.54
C ALA A 179 -11.52 15.65 1.88
N VAL A 180 -12.04 16.24 0.80
CA VAL A 180 -11.42 17.41 0.15
C VAL A 180 -11.43 18.61 1.08
N GLU A 181 -12.55 18.88 1.77
CA GLU A 181 -12.66 19.95 2.76
C GLU A 181 -11.65 19.77 3.90
N ILE A 182 -11.51 18.54 4.44
CA ILE A 182 -10.53 18.22 5.48
C ILE A 182 -9.10 18.50 4.98
N LEU A 183 -8.77 18.20 3.72
CA LEU A 183 -7.45 18.52 3.16
C LEU A 183 -7.21 20.02 3.03
N GLN A 184 -8.22 20.80 2.66
CA GLN A 184 -8.12 22.26 2.61
C GLN A 184 -7.76 22.84 3.98
N ASP A 185 -8.41 22.33 5.04
CA ASP A 185 -8.12 22.75 6.42
C ASP A 185 -6.71 22.35 6.89
N LYS A 186 -6.22 21.18 6.44
CA LYS A 186 -4.86 20.67 6.76
C LYS A 186 -3.74 21.43 6.05
N LYS A 187 -4.03 22.28 5.06
CA LYS A 187 -3.05 23.08 4.30
C LYS A 187 -1.88 22.24 3.77
N VAL A 188 -2.19 21.16 3.09
CA VAL A 188 -1.20 20.25 2.51
C VAL A 188 -0.36 20.94 1.41
N ASP A 189 0.84 20.41 1.14
CA ASP A 189 1.83 20.97 0.23
C ASP A 189 1.80 20.32 -1.19
N PHE A 190 0.65 19.79 -1.60
CA PHE A 190 0.44 19.21 -2.93
C PHE A 190 -0.90 19.66 -3.52
N GLN A 191 -1.02 19.56 -4.85
CA GLN A 191 -2.26 19.89 -5.55
C GLN A 191 -3.28 18.77 -5.35
N PHE A 192 -4.51 19.13 -5.05
CA PHE A 192 -5.61 18.18 -4.91
C PHE A 192 -6.94 18.82 -5.26
N ASP A 193 -7.91 18.01 -5.64
CA ASP A 193 -9.28 18.42 -5.86
C ASP A 193 -10.23 17.21 -5.96
N GLY A 194 -11.52 17.44 -5.99
CA GLY A 194 -12.60 16.44 -6.17
C GLY A 194 -13.92 16.93 -5.58
N ASP A 195 -14.97 16.16 -5.67
CA ASP A 195 -15.05 14.87 -6.38
C ASP A 195 -15.03 15.09 -7.90
N MET A 196 -14.37 14.21 -8.64
CA MET A 196 -14.37 14.28 -10.10
C MET A 196 -14.33 12.89 -10.76
N GLN A 197 -14.84 12.81 -11.98
CA GLN A 197 -14.78 11.58 -12.77
C GLN A 197 -13.34 11.30 -13.24
N PRO A 198 -12.96 10.03 -13.46
CA PRO A 198 -11.59 9.64 -13.83
C PRO A 198 -11.13 10.27 -15.15
N ASP A 199 -12.00 10.44 -16.12
CA ASP A 199 -11.71 11.08 -17.41
C ASP A 199 -11.39 12.57 -17.25
N VAL A 200 -12.09 13.26 -16.37
CA VAL A 200 -11.77 14.66 -16.00
C VAL A 200 -10.43 14.72 -15.27
N ALA A 201 -10.16 13.81 -14.34
CA ALA A 201 -8.91 13.77 -13.58
C ALA A 201 -7.68 13.53 -14.48
N LEU A 202 -7.83 12.68 -15.51
CA LEU A 202 -6.72 12.16 -16.32
C LEU A 202 -6.59 12.82 -17.70
N ASN A 203 -7.49 13.74 -18.06
CA ASN A 203 -7.49 14.43 -19.34
C ASN A 203 -7.60 15.95 -19.13
N GLU A 204 -6.53 16.65 -19.51
CA GLU A 204 -6.42 18.09 -19.36
C GLU A 204 -7.48 18.85 -20.18
N GLU A 205 -7.87 18.34 -21.35
CA GLU A 205 -8.93 18.93 -22.19
C GLU A 205 -10.27 18.96 -21.46
N TYR A 206 -10.70 17.84 -20.86
CA TYR A 206 -11.93 17.77 -20.08
C TYR A 206 -11.87 18.62 -18.82
N LYS A 207 -10.70 18.63 -18.16
CA LYS A 207 -10.51 19.42 -16.96
C LYS A 207 -10.49 20.93 -17.24
N SER A 208 -10.10 21.38 -18.44
CA SER A 208 -10.12 22.78 -18.82
C SER A 208 -11.50 23.41 -18.75
N LEU A 209 -12.57 22.58 -18.80
CA LEU A 209 -13.97 23.02 -18.58
C LEU A 209 -14.21 23.48 -17.12
N TYR A 210 -13.34 23.11 -16.20
CA TYR A 210 -13.42 23.40 -14.77
C TYR A 210 -12.23 24.27 -14.34
N SER A 211 -12.22 25.53 -14.79
CA SER A 211 -11.11 26.47 -14.57
C SER A 211 -10.79 26.76 -13.09
N PHE A 212 -11.72 26.44 -12.19
CA PHE A 212 -11.57 26.58 -10.75
C PHE A 212 -10.85 25.39 -10.08
N SER A 213 -10.55 24.32 -10.83
CA SER A 213 -9.89 23.12 -10.26
C SER A 213 -8.52 23.46 -9.67
N GLY A 214 -8.29 22.95 -8.46
CA GLY A 214 -7.00 23.08 -7.74
C GLY A 214 -5.85 22.25 -8.33
N ILE A 215 -6.11 21.45 -9.38
CA ILE A 215 -5.11 20.62 -10.05
C ILE A 215 -4.75 21.22 -11.41
N VAL A 216 -3.49 21.56 -11.63
CA VAL A 216 -2.97 22.00 -12.93
C VAL A 216 -2.44 20.80 -13.72
N GLY A 217 -2.88 20.64 -14.98
CA GLY A 217 -2.55 19.47 -15.82
C GLY A 217 -3.27 18.20 -15.33
N ASN A 218 -2.79 17.02 -15.65
CA ASN A 218 -3.43 15.76 -15.27
C ASN A 218 -3.10 15.38 -13.83
N ALA A 219 -4.05 14.76 -13.11
CA ALA A 219 -3.78 14.09 -11.86
C ALA A 219 -2.89 12.85 -12.11
N ASN A 220 -2.07 12.52 -11.12
CA ASN A 220 -1.25 11.30 -11.12
C ASN A 220 -1.55 10.38 -9.93
N ILE A 221 -2.39 10.84 -8.99
CA ILE A 221 -2.89 10.03 -7.87
C ILE A 221 -4.41 10.07 -7.90
N LEU A 222 -5.02 8.90 -7.97
CA LEU A 222 -6.47 8.72 -7.89
C LEU A 222 -6.83 8.09 -6.56
N ILE A 223 -7.56 8.84 -5.73
CA ILE A 223 -8.13 8.33 -4.48
C ILE A 223 -9.55 7.84 -4.78
N MET A 224 -9.72 6.54 -4.68
CA MET A 224 -10.97 5.87 -5.03
C MET A 224 -11.93 5.87 -3.85
N PRO A 225 -13.26 5.90 -4.09
CA PRO A 225 -14.27 5.96 -3.03
C PRO A 225 -14.33 4.70 -2.16
N GLY A 226 -13.70 3.62 -2.59
CA GLY A 226 -13.63 2.37 -1.84
C GLY A 226 -12.91 1.27 -2.60
N GLN A 227 -12.59 0.20 -1.89
CA GLN A 227 -11.79 -0.93 -2.40
C GLN A 227 -12.40 -1.58 -3.66
N HIS A 228 -13.73 -1.69 -3.75
CA HIS A 228 -14.40 -2.27 -4.91
C HIS A 228 -14.08 -1.51 -6.19
N SER A 229 -14.31 -0.21 -6.21
CA SER A 229 -14.00 0.64 -7.36
C SER A 229 -12.51 0.64 -7.68
N ALA A 230 -11.65 0.75 -6.68
CA ALA A 230 -10.21 0.71 -6.85
C ALA A 230 -9.72 -0.60 -7.47
N ALA A 231 -10.14 -1.74 -6.90
CA ALA A 231 -9.71 -3.06 -7.36
C ALA A 231 -10.20 -3.38 -8.79
N ILE A 232 -11.42 -3.00 -9.13
CA ILE A 232 -11.98 -3.21 -10.47
C ILE A 232 -11.25 -2.33 -11.48
N SER A 233 -11.13 -1.02 -11.21
CA SER A 233 -10.49 -0.06 -12.11
C SER A 233 -9.03 -0.44 -12.37
N TYR A 234 -8.26 -0.74 -11.34
CA TYR A 234 -6.86 -1.17 -11.46
C TYR A 234 -6.73 -2.40 -12.36
N LYS A 235 -7.57 -3.43 -12.14
CA LYS A 235 -7.52 -4.67 -12.93
C LYS A 235 -7.97 -4.47 -14.37
N MET A 236 -8.97 -3.61 -14.60
CA MET A 236 -9.40 -3.23 -15.95
C MET A 236 -8.27 -2.51 -16.70
N MET A 237 -7.64 -1.52 -16.08
CA MET A 237 -6.50 -0.81 -16.68
C MET A 237 -5.35 -1.77 -17.01
N LYS A 238 -5.05 -2.73 -16.12
CA LYS A 238 -4.03 -3.76 -16.35
C LYS A 238 -4.36 -4.69 -17.53
N SER A 239 -5.65 -4.97 -17.78
CA SER A 239 -6.08 -5.92 -18.80
C SER A 239 -6.29 -5.29 -20.18
N LEU A 240 -6.62 -4.00 -20.22
CA LEU A 240 -6.93 -3.27 -21.46
C LEU A 240 -5.80 -2.34 -21.93
N GLY A 241 -4.87 -2.03 -21.06
CA GLY A 241 -3.67 -1.21 -21.35
C GLY A 241 -2.53 -2.03 -21.81
#